data_6d07f46401ad95fbd0ad9c33df611947
#
_entry.id   6d07f46401ad95fbd0ad9c33df611947
#
_cell.length_a   1.000
_cell.length_b   1.000
_cell.length_c   1.000
_cell.angle_alpha   90.00
_cell.angle_beta   90.00
_cell.angle_gamma   90.00
#
_symmetry.space_group_name_H-M   'P 1'
#
loop_
_entity.id
_entity.type
_entity.pdbx_description
1 polymer ?
#
loop_
_entity_poly.entity_id
_entity_poly.type
_entity_poly.pdbx_seq_one_letter_code
_entity_poly.pdbx_strand_id
1 'polypeptide(L)'
;MKVLVLRAAGTNCDRETQYAFERAGARAESRHVNELLARPELLRDYGILAIPGGFSYGDDVGGGRVLAAELRQRVLPEALRFIERGGLALGICNGFQVLVQTGLLPGRPDGERTVTLTHNDSHRYEDSWVELEVPTDRCAFVRQGERYFIPIAHAE
;
A
#
# COMPACT_ATOMS: atom_id res chain seq x y z
N MET A 1 -10.02 -9.73 12.94
CA MET A 1 -8.70 -9.13 12.64
C MET A 1 -8.84 -7.62 12.71
N LYS A 2 -7.84 -6.89 13.23
CA LYS A 2 -7.85 -5.43 13.33
C LYS A 2 -7.01 -4.83 12.18
N VAL A 3 -7.57 -3.84 11.49
CA VAL A 3 -6.96 -3.22 10.30
C VAL A 3 -6.72 -1.74 10.58
N LEU A 4 -5.50 -1.27 10.34
CA LEU A 4 -5.18 0.14 10.28
C LEU A 4 -5.32 0.61 8.83
N VAL A 5 -6.26 1.51 8.57
CA VAL A 5 -6.41 2.20 7.29
C VAL A 5 -5.68 3.55 7.42
N LEU A 6 -4.53 3.67 6.78
CA LEU A 6 -3.69 4.86 6.87
C LEU A 6 -4.24 5.97 5.98
N ARG A 7 -4.35 7.17 6.54
CA ARG A 7 -4.75 8.33 5.77
C ARG A 7 -3.75 9.48 5.92
N ALA A 8 -3.50 10.17 4.82
CA ALA A 8 -2.67 11.38 4.74
C ALA A 8 -3.43 12.48 3.98
N ALA A 9 -2.87 13.67 3.91
CA ALA A 9 -3.38 14.71 3.02
C ALA A 9 -3.44 14.17 1.58
N GLY A 10 -4.56 14.33 0.89
CA GLY A 10 -4.79 13.82 -0.47
C GLY A 10 -5.26 12.37 -0.57
N THR A 11 -5.26 11.58 0.51
CA THR A 11 -5.96 10.29 0.52
C THR A 11 -7.46 10.52 0.40
N ASN A 12 -8.13 9.85 -0.55
CA ASN A 12 -9.57 10.04 -0.78
C ASN A 12 -10.37 8.74 -0.78
N CYS A 13 -9.73 7.56 -0.76
CA CYS A 13 -10.39 6.26 -0.72
C CYS A 13 -10.27 5.56 0.65
N ASP A 14 -10.04 6.32 1.72
CA ASP A 14 -9.88 5.77 3.07
C ASP A 14 -11.20 5.21 3.63
N ARG A 15 -12.33 5.87 3.37
CA ARG A 15 -13.65 5.42 3.82
C ARG A 15 -14.11 4.16 3.09
N GLU A 16 -13.93 4.12 1.78
CA GLU A 16 -14.24 2.94 0.95
C GLU A 16 -13.39 1.75 1.35
N THR A 17 -12.11 1.97 1.61
CA THR A 17 -11.19 0.93 2.08
C THR A 17 -11.62 0.41 3.45
N GLN A 18 -11.94 1.30 4.40
CA GLN A 18 -12.43 0.92 5.70
C GLN A 18 -13.72 0.09 5.58
N TYR A 19 -14.70 0.58 4.82
CA TYR A 19 -15.97 -0.09 4.58
C TYR A 19 -15.77 -1.51 3.98
N ALA A 20 -14.85 -1.64 3.00
CA ALA A 20 -14.58 -2.94 2.39
C ALA A 20 -14.06 -3.96 3.40
N PHE A 21 -13.14 -3.56 4.29
CA PHE A 21 -12.64 -4.43 5.36
C PHE A 21 -13.72 -4.78 6.39
N GLU A 22 -14.57 -3.83 6.75
CA GLU A 22 -15.70 -4.07 7.66
C GLU A 22 -16.73 -5.04 7.04
N ARG A 23 -17.02 -4.89 5.75
CA ARG A 23 -17.85 -5.84 4.99
C ARG A 23 -17.26 -7.25 4.95
N ALA A 24 -15.93 -7.37 4.95
CA ALA A 24 -15.22 -8.65 5.03
C ALA A 24 -15.12 -9.21 6.48
N GLY A 25 -15.75 -8.55 7.47
CA GLY A 25 -15.78 -9.00 8.86
C GLY A 25 -14.57 -8.59 9.69
N ALA A 26 -13.72 -7.67 9.20
CA ALA A 26 -12.63 -7.12 9.96
C ALA A 26 -13.08 -5.89 10.78
N ARG A 27 -12.30 -5.55 11.82
CA ARG A 27 -12.44 -4.28 12.53
C ARG A 27 -11.43 -3.28 11.95
N ALA A 28 -11.90 -2.34 11.14
CA ALA A 28 -11.05 -1.35 10.50
C ALA A 28 -11.10 0.00 11.21
N GLU A 29 -9.95 0.63 11.37
CA GLU A 29 -9.82 1.95 12.00
C GLU A 29 -8.99 2.85 11.07
N SER A 30 -9.57 3.99 10.67
CA SER A 30 -8.83 5.02 9.93
C SER A 30 -7.99 5.85 10.91
N ARG A 31 -6.69 5.98 10.61
CA ARG A 31 -5.72 6.75 11.40
C ARG A 31 -4.94 7.71 10.51
N HIS A 32 -4.74 8.92 11.00
CA HIS A 32 -3.91 9.88 10.28
C HIS A 32 -2.43 9.51 10.38
N VAL A 33 -1.69 9.73 9.28
CA VAL A 33 -0.26 9.40 9.21
C VAL A 33 0.54 10.02 10.35
N ASN A 34 0.21 11.23 10.79
CA ASN A 34 0.90 11.90 11.90
C ASN A 34 0.85 11.10 13.20
N GLU A 35 -0.23 10.34 13.45
CA GLU A 35 -0.32 9.48 14.62
C GLU A 35 0.69 8.32 14.53
N LEU A 36 0.80 7.74 13.33
CA LEU A 36 1.75 6.65 13.08
C LEU A 36 3.20 7.14 13.07
N LEU A 37 3.45 8.33 12.49
CA LEU A 37 4.78 8.96 12.51
C LEU A 37 5.26 9.31 13.93
N ALA A 38 4.32 9.70 14.79
CA ALA A 38 4.63 10.01 16.20
C ALA A 38 4.81 8.73 17.04
N ARG A 39 4.10 7.65 16.71
CA ARG A 39 4.08 6.40 17.46
C ARG A 39 4.06 5.18 16.50
N PRO A 40 5.18 4.83 15.88
CA PRO A 40 5.27 3.70 14.96
C PRO A 40 4.84 2.37 15.58
N GLU A 41 5.01 2.22 16.89
CA GLU A 41 4.61 1.05 17.67
C GLU A 41 3.10 0.77 17.65
N LEU A 42 2.27 1.74 17.24
CA LEU A 42 0.84 1.51 17.00
C LEU A 42 0.57 0.33 16.04
N LEU A 43 1.50 0.03 15.12
CA LEU A 43 1.36 -1.12 14.24
C LEU A 43 1.24 -2.45 14.99
N ARG A 44 1.66 -2.52 16.25
CA ARG A 44 1.57 -3.75 17.07
C ARG A 44 0.13 -4.14 17.40
N ASP A 45 -0.78 -3.18 17.38
CA ASP A 45 -2.18 -3.38 17.71
C ASP A 45 -3.01 -3.90 16.53
N TYR A 46 -2.39 -3.99 15.34
CA TYR A 46 -3.07 -4.33 14.09
C TYR A 46 -2.50 -5.60 13.45
N GLY A 47 -3.32 -6.26 12.66
CA GLY A 47 -2.91 -7.39 11.83
C GLY A 47 -2.70 -7.01 10.36
N ILE A 48 -3.32 -5.91 9.91
CA ILE A 48 -3.18 -5.40 8.55
C ILE A 48 -2.91 -3.89 8.58
N LEU A 49 -1.94 -3.45 7.79
CA LEU A 49 -1.74 -2.07 7.38
C LEU A 49 -2.28 -1.90 5.96
N ALA A 50 -3.34 -1.12 5.81
CA ALA A 50 -3.92 -0.77 4.52
C ALA A 50 -3.58 0.67 4.17
N ILE A 51 -2.97 0.91 3.00
CA ILE A 51 -2.70 2.22 2.45
C ILE A 51 -3.64 2.42 1.26
N PRO A 52 -4.67 3.29 1.40
CA PRO A 52 -5.69 3.51 0.38
C PRO A 52 -5.17 4.22 -0.85
N GLY A 53 -6.04 4.28 -1.86
CA GLY A 53 -5.86 5.12 -3.03
C GLY A 53 -6.12 6.61 -2.76
N GLY A 54 -5.76 7.41 -3.73
CA GLY A 54 -5.84 8.86 -3.72
C GLY A 54 -4.63 9.49 -4.37
N PHE A 55 -4.29 10.68 -3.92
CA PHE A 55 -3.14 11.47 -4.36
C PHE A 55 -2.44 12.03 -3.13
N SER A 56 -1.72 11.16 -2.40
CA SER A 56 -1.08 11.57 -1.15
C SER A 56 -0.11 12.72 -1.38
N TYR A 57 -0.33 13.83 -0.66
CA TYR A 57 0.39 15.10 -0.83
C TYR A 57 0.35 15.65 -2.27
N GLY A 58 -0.75 15.40 -3.02
CA GLY A 58 -0.94 15.89 -4.37
C GLY A 58 -0.09 15.22 -5.45
N ASP A 59 0.70 14.19 -5.08
CA ASP A 59 1.71 13.55 -5.94
C ASP A 59 2.71 14.55 -6.57
N ASP A 60 2.95 15.68 -5.90
CA ASP A 60 3.71 16.84 -6.41
C ASP A 60 5.12 16.48 -6.91
N VAL A 61 5.73 15.44 -6.36
CA VAL A 61 7.07 14.95 -6.77
C VAL A 61 7.03 13.52 -7.30
N GLY A 62 5.83 13.03 -7.65
CA GLY A 62 5.55 11.67 -8.16
C GLY A 62 4.74 10.84 -7.19
N GLY A 63 4.07 9.82 -7.73
CA GLY A 63 3.09 9.01 -7.03
C GLY A 63 3.57 8.45 -5.70
N GLY A 64 2.95 8.89 -4.60
CA GLY A 64 3.22 8.41 -3.24
C GLY A 64 4.60 8.73 -2.66
N ARG A 65 5.46 9.49 -3.32
CA ARG A 65 6.87 9.70 -2.92
C ARG A 65 7.01 10.43 -1.59
N VAL A 66 6.22 11.47 -1.35
CA VAL A 66 6.31 12.25 -0.11
C VAL A 66 5.89 11.39 1.08
N LEU A 67 4.73 10.73 1.00
CA LEU A 67 4.27 9.82 2.06
C LEU A 67 5.26 8.68 2.31
N ALA A 68 5.81 8.11 1.23
CA ALA A 68 6.81 7.06 1.36
C ALA A 68 8.09 7.55 2.05
N ALA A 69 8.55 8.77 1.78
CA ALA A 69 9.73 9.34 2.43
C ALA A 69 9.52 9.50 3.95
N GLU A 70 8.35 9.99 4.36
CA GLU A 70 7.98 10.11 5.78
C GLU A 70 7.94 8.74 6.47
N LEU A 71 7.28 7.76 5.83
CA LEU A 71 7.18 6.40 6.36
C LEU A 71 8.55 5.72 6.43
N ARG A 72 9.40 5.88 5.42
CA ARG A 72 10.76 5.33 5.45
C ARG A 72 11.56 5.89 6.62
N GLN A 73 11.48 7.19 6.84
CA GLN A 73 12.30 7.86 7.84
C GLN A 73 11.93 7.45 9.28
N ARG A 74 10.64 7.23 9.54
CA ARG A 74 10.13 7.08 10.91
C ARG A 74 9.47 5.73 11.21
N VAL A 75 8.86 5.10 10.21
CA VAL A 75 8.00 3.93 10.42
C VAL A 75 8.62 2.64 9.87
N LEU A 76 9.49 2.72 8.87
CA LEU A 76 10.01 1.54 8.17
C LEU A 76 10.57 0.46 9.11
N PRO A 77 11.40 0.77 10.14
CA PRO A 77 11.91 -0.27 11.02
C PRO A 77 10.81 -1.03 11.77
N GLU A 78 9.74 -0.35 12.18
CA GLU A 78 8.60 -1.00 12.85
C GLU A 78 7.69 -1.72 11.84
N ALA A 79 7.56 -1.19 10.62
CA ALA A 79 6.83 -1.85 9.55
C ALA A 79 7.49 -3.18 9.13
N LEU A 80 8.80 -3.25 9.07
CA LEU A 80 9.53 -4.49 8.80
C LEU A 80 9.29 -5.51 9.92
N ARG A 81 9.41 -5.10 11.19
CA ARG A 81 9.07 -5.97 12.33
C ARG A 81 7.59 -6.40 12.32
N PHE A 82 6.69 -5.51 11.89
CA PHE A 82 5.28 -5.82 11.74
C PHE A 82 5.06 -6.96 10.73
N ILE A 83 5.72 -6.89 9.57
CA ILE A 83 5.65 -7.94 8.53
C ILE A 83 6.33 -9.23 9.01
N GLU A 84 7.50 -9.13 9.65
CA GLU A 84 8.25 -10.28 10.17
C GLU A 84 7.43 -11.10 11.16
N ARG A 85 6.61 -10.48 12.00
CA ARG A 85 5.70 -11.18 12.93
C ARG A 85 4.36 -11.60 12.32
N GLY A 86 4.23 -11.57 10.98
CA GLY A 86 3.04 -12.02 10.24
C GLY A 86 2.00 -10.95 9.97
N GLY A 87 2.30 -9.67 10.20
CA GLY A 87 1.46 -8.56 9.79
C GLY A 87 1.40 -8.43 8.26
N LEU A 88 0.26 -8.05 7.73
CA LEU A 88 0.03 -7.92 6.30
C LEU A 88 -0.03 -6.44 5.89
N ALA A 89 0.52 -6.13 4.72
CA ALA A 89 0.43 -4.81 4.11
C ALA A 89 -0.35 -4.87 2.79
N LEU A 90 -1.31 -3.99 2.61
CA LEU A 90 -2.09 -3.83 1.38
C LEU A 90 -2.01 -2.39 0.90
N GLY A 91 -1.55 -2.18 -0.33
CA GLY A 91 -1.55 -0.89 -1.00
C GLY A 91 -2.47 -0.90 -2.20
N ILE A 92 -3.35 0.09 -2.31
CA ILE A 92 -4.31 0.22 -3.42
C ILE A 92 -3.99 1.48 -4.19
N CYS A 93 -3.74 1.38 -5.51
CA CYS A 93 -3.44 2.51 -6.39
C CYS A 93 -2.27 3.34 -5.82
N ASN A 94 -2.49 4.57 -5.38
CA ASN A 94 -1.48 5.41 -4.73
C ASN A 94 -0.83 4.71 -3.52
N GLY A 95 -1.58 3.93 -2.76
CA GLY A 95 -1.05 3.11 -1.67
C GLY A 95 -0.06 2.03 -2.15
N PHE A 96 -0.28 1.45 -3.32
CA PHE A 96 0.69 0.54 -3.94
C PHE A 96 1.98 1.29 -4.30
N GLN A 97 1.86 2.48 -4.92
CA GLN A 97 3.01 3.34 -5.21
C GLN A 97 3.80 3.65 -3.92
N VAL A 98 3.13 3.97 -2.82
CA VAL A 98 3.76 4.18 -1.51
C VAL A 98 4.52 2.93 -1.05
N LEU A 99 3.92 1.74 -1.13
CA LEU A 99 4.60 0.49 -0.73
C LEU A 99 5.86 0.22 -1.56
N VAL A 100 5.82 0.48 -2.86
CA VAL A 100 7.01 0.35 -3.73
C VAL A 100 8.06 1.38 -3.35
N GLN A 101 7.68 2.64 -3.18
CA GLN A 101 8.61 3.72 -2.82
C GLN A 101 9.20 3.56 -1.42
N THR A 102 8.48 2.92 -0.48
CA THR A 102 9.03 2.59 0.84
C THR A 102 10.03 1.43 0.82
N GLY A 103 10.02 0.57 -0.20
CA GLY A 103 10.78 -0.69 -0.24
C GLY A 103 10.07 -1.84 0.47
N LEU A 104 8.84 -1.64 0.98
CA LEU A 104 8.02 -2.73 1.51
C LEU A 104 7.55 -3.70 0.42
N LEU A 105 7.55 -3.26 -0.84
CA LEU A 105 7.45 -4.10 -2.03
C LEU A 105 8.73 -3.97 -2.86
N PRO A 106 9.24 -5.06 -3.42
CA PRO A 106 8.76 -6.45 -3.41
C PRO A 106 9.05 -7.23 -2.12
N GLY A 107 9.38 -6.57 -1.01
CA GLY A 107 9.46 -7.20 0.31
C GLY A 107 10.82 -7.81 0.64
N ARG A 108 11.91 -7.04 0.50
CA ARG A 108 13.20 -7.44 1.05
C ARG A 108 13.23 -7.29 2.57
N PRO A 109 13.89 -8.22 3.30
CA PRO A 109 13.96 -8.17 4.77
C PRO A 109 14.64 -6.90 5.32
N ASP A 110 15.54 -6.32 4.55
CA ASP A 110 16.28 -5.09 4.89
C ASP A 110 15.52 -3.80 4.53
N GLY A 111 14.37 -3.93 3.83
CA GLY A 111 13.61 -2.78 3.34
C GLY A 111 14.32 -2.00 2.23
N GLU A 112 15.33 -2.60 1.59
CA GLU A 112 15.98 -1.98 0.45
C GLU A 112 15.03 -1.87 -0.74
N ARG A 113 14.95 -0.69 -1.34
CA ARG A 113 14.16 -0.46 -2.54
C ARG A 113 14.93 -0.93 -3.78
N THR A 114 14.50 -2.04 -4.37
CA THR A 114 15.13 -2.64 -5.55
C THR A 114 14.36 -2.42 -6.84
N VAL A 115 13.15 -1.86 -6.75
CA VAL A 115 12.30 -1.52 -7.89
C VAL A 115 11.75 -0.11 -7.74
N THR A 116 11.31 0.48 -8.83
CA THR A 116 10.63 1.77 -8.85
C THR A 116 9.52 1.76 -9.89
N LEU A 117 8.55 2.64 -9.73
CA LEU A 117 7.57 2.97 -10.75
C LEU A 117 8.08 4.15 -11.56
N THR A 118 7.82 4.14 -12.84
CA THR A 118 8.19 5.19 -13.78
C THR A 118 7.11 5.33 -14.85
N HIS A 119 7.23 6.33 -15.70
CA HIS A 119 6.27 6.56 -16.78
C HIS A 119 6.13 5.32 -17.67
N ASN A 120 4.92 5.08 -18.16
CA ASN A 120 4.64 4.07 -19.16
C ASN A 120 5.57 4.22 -20.37
N ASP A 121 5.98 3.13 -20.99
CA ASP A 121 6.82 3.16 -22.19
C ASP A 121 6.18 3.93 -23.34
N SER A 122 4.84 3.95 -23.37
CA SER A 122 4.06 4.73 -24.32
C SER A 122 4.11 6.25 -24.09
N HIS A 123 4.62 6.70 -22.93
CA HIS A 123 4.55 8.10 -22.46
C HIS A 123 3.13 8.67 -22.43
N ARG A 124 2.13 7.81 -22.29
CA ARG A 124 0.71 8.18 -22.24
C ARG A 124 0.02 7.52 -21.05
N TYR A 125 -1.08 8.11 -20.64
CA TYR A 125 -2.02 7.45 -19.74
C TYR A 125 -2.63 6.24 -20.45
N GLU A 126 -2.61 5.09 -19.81
CA GLU A 126 -3.16 3.85 -20.33
C GLU A 126 -4.42 3.48 -19.55
N ASP A 127 -5.48 3.21 -20.27
CA ASP A 127 -6.78 2.77 -19.80
C ASP A 127 -7.22 1.57 -20.64
N SER A 128 -7.14 0.39 -20.04
CA SER A 128 -7.45 -0.86 -20.74
C SER A 128 -7.80 -1.98 -19.77
N TRP A 129 -8.32 -3.08 -20.30
CA TRP A 129 -8.52 -4.31 -19.56
C TRP A 129 -7.33 -5.23 -19.75
N VAL A 130 -6.83 -5.78 -18.65
CA VAL A 130 -5.69 -6.70 -18.65
C VAL A 130 -6.00 -7.96 -17.88
N GLU A 131 -5.36 -9.05 -18.27
CA GLU A 131 -5.35 -10.30 -17.51
C GLU A 131 -4.12 -10.32 -16.61
N LEU A 132 -4.34 -10.47 -15.30
CA LEU A 132 -3.29 -10.68 -14.32
C LEU A 132 -3.25 -12.15 -13.93
N GLU A 133 -2.07 -12.69 -13.81
CA GLU A 133 -1.81 -14.04 -13.29
C GLU A 133 -1.07 -13.95 -11.95
N VAL A 134 -1.42 -14.81 -11.01
CA VAL A 134 -0.74 -14.94 -9.72
C VAL A 134 0.30 -16.05 -9.82
N PRO A 135 1.58 -15.74 -10.06
CA PRO A 135 2.60 -16.76 -10.33
C PRO A 135 3.12 -17.47 -9.08
N THR A 136 2.85 -16.94 -7.88
CA THR A 136 3.40 -17.44 -6.62
C THR A 136 2.36 -17.47 -5.50
N ASP A 137 2.62 -18.24 -4.46
CA ASP A 137 1.83 -18.31 -3.22
C ASP A 137 2.27 -17.32 -2.12
N ARG A 138 3.18 -16.40 -2.44
CA ARG A 138 3.76 -15.45 -1.46
C ARG A 138 2.80 -14.38 -0.97
N CYS A 139 1.71 -14.12 -1.69
CA CYS A 139 0.73 -13.10 -1.33
C CYS A 139 -0.42 -13.71 -0.53
N ALA A 140 -0.66 -13.21 0.67
CA ALA A 140 -1.74 -13.69 1.53
C ALA A 140 -3.16 -13.33 1.04
N PHE A 141 -3.29 -12.41 0.09
CA PHE A 141 -4.60 -11.91 -0.40
C PHE A 141 -5.09 -12.64 -1.65
N VAL A 142 -4.24 -13.40 -2.34
CA VAL A 142 -4.56 -14.09 -3.60
C VAL A 142 -3.91 -15.46 -3.60
N ARG A 143 -4.42 -16.39 -4.41
CA ARG A 143 -3.90 -17.75 -4.49
C ARG A 143 -3.09 -17.95 -5.78
N GLN A 144 -2.01 -18.72 -5.70
CA GLN A 144 -1.23 -19.09 -6.88
C GLN A 144 -2.12 -19.75 -7.94
N GLY A 145 -1.94 -19.36 -9.20
CA GLY A 145 -2.68 -19.85 -10.35
C GLY A 145 -4.01 -19.14 -10.61
N GLU A 146 -4.45 -18.26 -9.71
CA GLU A 146 -5.62 -17.43 -10.00
C GLU A 146 -5.32 -16.43 -11.11
N ARG A 147 -6.34 -16.12 -11.89
CA ARG A 147 -6.31 -15.11 -12.95
C ARG A 147 -7.42 -14.09 -12.72
N TYR A 148 -7.09 -12.85 -12.94
CA TYR A 148 -8.02 -11.73 -12.78
C TYR A 148 -8.05 -10.91 -14.06
N PHE A 149 -9.25 -10.68 -14.59
CA PHE A 149 -9.46 -9.75 -15.70
C PHE A 149 -9.96 -8.44 -15.11
N ILE A 150 -9.09 -7.44 -15.06
CA ILE A 150 -9.34 -6.17 -14.37
C ILE A 150 -8.94 -4.97 -15.23
N PRO A 151 -9.57 -3.80 -15.02
CA PRO A 151 -9.13 -2.57 -15.68
C PRO A 151 -7.85 -2.05 -15.05
N ILE A 152 -6.99 -1.47 -15.88
CA ILE A 152 -5.88 -0.60 -15.48
C ILE A 152 -6.16 0.81 -15.95
N ALA A 153 -5.67 1.79 -15.18
CA ALA A 153 -5.81 3.20 -15.50
C ALA A 153 -4.65 3.97 -14.84
N HIS A 154 -3.54 4.16 -15.56
CA HIS A 154 -2.32 4.73 -15.00
C HIS A 154 -1.43 5.37 -16.05
N ALA A 155 -0.53 6.30 -15.61
CA ALA A 155 0.51 6.91 -16.40
C ALA A 155 1.93 6.42 -16.01
N GLU A 156 2.02 5.72 -14.88
CA GLU A 156 3.25 5.12 -14.35
C GLU A 156 2.96 3.80 -13.62
#